data_4a75f6f2d9881f0c094470e8819b0188
#
_entry.id   4a75f6f2d9881f0c094470e8819b0188
#
_cell.length_a   1.000
_cell.length_b   1.000
_cell.length_c   1.000
_cell.angle_alpha   90.00
_cell.angle_beta   90.00
_cell.angle_gamma   90.00
#
_symmetry.space_group_name_H-M   'P 1'
#
loop_
_entity.id
_entity.type
_entity.pdbx_description
1 polymer ?
#
loop_
_entity_poly.entity_id
_entity_poly.type
_entity_poly.pdbx_seq_one_letter_code
_entity_poly.pdbx_strand_id
1 'polypeptide(L)'
;IEADLEDNNAIPAAYTYFGQFIDHDITFDDRANDLTTAIDPSALVNKRTPQLDLDSLYGSGPTTSPTLYNADSMHLLIGAALTGSSDTGAIDLPRDANGQALIGDPRNDENRIVAGIHSLFIRFHNKTVDRIKANNRRLTNAQVFAQARKEVTSAYQWIVLNDYLPQIAGQKTKDAV
;
A
#
# COMPACT_ATOMS: atom_id res chain seq x y z
N ILE A 1 -3.11 -36.11 -8.99
CA ILE A 1 -2.65 -34.88 -8.33
C ILE A 1 -2.55 -35.25 -6.86
N GLU A 2 -1.33 -35.36 -6.35
CA GLU A 2 -1.08 -35.58 -4.94
C GLU A 2 -1.61 -34.37 -4.15
N ALA A 3 -2.31 -34.60 -3.04
CA ALA A 3 -2.80 -33.51 -2.21
C ALA A 3 -1.58 -32.76 -1.65
N ASP A 4 -1.54 -31.44 -1.85
CA ASP A 4 -0.55 -30.58 -1.22
C ASP A 4 -0.80 -30.57 0.28
N LEU A 5 0.01 -31.30 1.02
CA LEU A 5 -0.10 -31.41 2.47
C LEU A 5 0.44 -30.17 3.20
N GLU A 6 1.03 -29.21 2.44
CA GLU A 6 1.59 -27.95 2.96
C GLU A 6 0.57 -26.81 2.90
N ASP A 7 -0.60 -27.02 2.27
CA ASP A 7 -1.66 -26.04 2.22
C ASP A 7 -2.16 -25.66 3.63
N ASN A 8 -2.07 -24.38 3.95
CA ASN A 8 -2.62 -23.86 5.19
C ASN A 8 -4.10 -23.46 5.01
N ASN A 9 -5.00 -24.37 5.35
CA ASN A 9 -6.45 -24.11 5.26
C ASN A 9 -7.00 -23.11 6.29
N ALA A 10 -6.17 -22.67 7.25
CA ALA A 10 -6.58 -21.78 8.32
C ALA A 10 -6.33 -20.30 8.01
N ILE A 11 -5.37 -20.00 7.11
CA ILE A 11 -4.99 -18.62 6.76
C ILE A 11 -5.37 -18.35 5.30
N PRO A 12 -6.29 -17.40 5.04
CA PRO A 12 -6.66 -17.04 3.66
C PRO A 12 -5.45 -16.58 2.84
N ALA A 13 -5.38 -16.98 1.56
CA ALA A 13 -4.30 -16.59 0.64
C ALA A 13 -4.11 -15.06 0.51
N ALA A 14 -5.14 -14.27 0.81
CA ALA A 14 -5.05 -12.82 0.84
C ALA A 14 -3.97 -12.29 1.80
N TYR A 15 -3.66 -13.03 2.88
CA TYR A 15 -2.59 -12.65 3.81
C TYR A 15 -1.20 -12.68 3.18
N THR A 16 -0.95 -13.59 2.23
CA THR A 16 0.32 -13.60 1.47
C THR A 16 0.49 -12.30 0.69
N TYR A 17 -0.55 -11.86 -0.01
CA TYR A 17 -0.50 -10.62 -0.80
C TYR A 17 -0.51 -9.35 0.07
N PHE A 18 -1.18 -9.41 1.23
CA PHE A 18 -1.08 -8.31 2.19
C PHE A 18 0.33 -8.24 2.80
N GLY A 19 0.96 -9.40 3.04
CA GLY A 19 2.38 -9.48 3.43
C GLY A 19 3.31 -8.86 2.39
N GLN A 20 3.08 -9.12 1.10
CA GLN A 20 3.82 -8.49 0.01
C GLN A 20 3.61 -6.96 0.02
N PHE A 21 2.39 -6.48 0.23
CA PHE A 21 2.13 -5.04 0.35
C PHE A 21 2.87 -4.40 1.54
N ILE A 22 2.93 -5.10 2.69
CA ILE A 22 3.69 -4.67 3.86
C ILE A 22 5.19 -4.65 3.55
N ASP A 23 5.73 -5.70 2.91
CA ASP A 23 7.14 -5.76 2.51
C ASP A 23 7.52 -4.58 1.61
N HIS A 24 6.67 -4.24 0.63
CA HIS A 24 6.87 -3.10 -0.25
C HIS A 24 6.84 -1.75 0.49
N ASP A 25 6.21 -1.68 1.65
CA ASP A 25 6.18 -0.47 2.49
C ASP A 25 7.44 -0.32 3.34
N ILE A 26 8.12 -1.41 3.71
CA ILE A 26 9.25 -1.37 4.64
C ILE A 26 10.60 -1.66 4.01
N THR A 27 10.62 -2.18 2.77
CA THR A 27 11.85 -2.52 2.06
C THR A 27 11.83 -2.02 0.61
N PHE A 28 12.93 -1.48 0.13
CA PHE A 28 13.14 -1.20 -1.29
C PHE A 28 14.62 -1.12 -1.63
N ASP A 29 15.06 -1.94 -2.59
CA ASP A 29 16.37 -1.87 -3.23
C ASP A 29 16.19 -1.38 -4.67
N ASP A 30 16.69 -0.20 -4.99
CA ASP A 30 16.54 0.44 -6.30
C ASP A 30 17.67 0.08 -7.29
N ARG A 31 18.56 -0.83 -6.91
CA ARG A 31 19.65 -1.25 -7.80
C ARG A 31 19.11 -2.11 -8.93
N ALA A 32 19.73 -1.96 -10.11
CA ALA A 32 19.45 -2.85 -11.23
C ALA A 32 19.68 -4.31 -10.78
N ASN A 33 18.67 -5.15 -10.95
CA ASN A 33 18.70 -6.56 -10.58
C ASN A 33 19.59 -7.37 -11.54
N ASP A 34 20.90 -7.13 -11.50
CA ASP A 34 21.88 -8.02 -12.12
C ASP A 34 22.22 -9.16 -11.15
N LEU A 35 21.49 -10.26 -11.27
CA LEU A 35 21.71 -11.46 -10.47
C LEU A 35 23.02 -12.17 -10.79
N THR A 36 23.77 -11.72 -11.80
CA THR A 36 25.07 -12.29 -12.19
C THR A 36 26.23 -11.65 -11.45
N THR A 37 26.04 -10.48 -10.86
CA THR A 37 27.06 -9.77 -10.09
C THR A 37 26.90 -10.06 -8.60
N ALA A 38 27.97 -10.54 -7.96
CA ALA A 38 27.98 -10.71 -6.50
C ALA A 38 27.84 -9.34 -5.82
N ILE A 39 26.90 -9.25 -4.90
CA ILE A 39 26.59 -8.02 -4.15
C ILE A 39 27.21 -8.14 -2.76
N ASP A 40 27.94 -7.09 -2.35
CA ASP A 40 28.34 -6.94 -0.95
C ASP A 40 27.09 -6.60 -0.10
N PRO A 41 26.67 -7.48 0.83
CA PRO A 41 25.51 -7.22 1.68
C PRO A 41 25.62 -5.93 2.50
N SER A 42 26.84 -5.51 2.84
CA SER A 42 27.09 -4.26 3.60
C SER A 42 26.81 -3.00 2.78
N ALA A 43 26.78 -3.11 1.44
CA ALA A 43 26.46 -2.01 0.53
C ALA A 43 24.96 -1.89 0.21
N LEU A 44 24.13 -2.78 0.75
CA LEU A 44 22.67 -2.75 0.59
C LEU A 44 22.07 -1.57 1.36
N VAL A 45 21.38 -0.69 0.65
CA VAL A 45 20.69 0.46 1.25
C VAL A 45 19.20 0.30 1.04
N ASN A 46 18.46 0.21 2.14
CA ASN A 46 16.99 0.27 2.07
C ASN A 46 16.55 1.70 1.73
N LYS A 47 15.81 1.86 0.65
CA LYS A 47 15.27 3.16 0.19
C LYS A 47 13.89 3.48 0.78
N ARG A 48 13.28 2.54 1.48
CA ARG A 48 12.05 2.75 2.26
C ARG A 48 12.38 3.09 3.69
N THR A 49 11.48 3.80 4.35
CA THR A 49 11.51 3.89 5.81
C THR A 49 11.12 2.52 6.36
N PRO A 50 11.86 1.91 7.28
CA PRO A 50 11.48 0.63 7.88
C PRO A 50 10.39 0.85 8.94
N GLN A 51 9.36 1.59 8.59
CA GLN A 51 8.21 1.94 9.39
C GLN A 51 6.95 1.60 8.62
N LEU A 52 5.87 1.32 9.30
CA LEU A 52 4.56 1.08 8.70
C LEU A 52 3.88 2.44 8.43
N ASP A 53 4.44 3.26 7.54
CA ASP A 53 4.00 4.65 7.31
C ASP A 53 3.37 4.91 5.94
N LEU A 54 3.21 3.84 5.13
CA LEU A 54 2.62 3.86 3.80
C LEU A 54 3.34 4.82 2.84
N ASP A 55 4.68 4.89 2.91
CA ASP A 55 5.44 5.66 1.93
C ASP A 55 5.34 5.06 0.52
N SER A 56 5.11 3.76 0.41
CA SER A 56 4.75 3.06 -0.83
C SER A 56 3.47 3.61 -1.47
N LEU A 57 2.52 4.11 -0.67
CA LEU A 57 1.26 4.74 -1.11
C LEU A 57 1.43 6.24 -1.36
N TYR A 58 2.02 6.95 -0.40
CA TYR A 58 2.05 8.42 -0.37
C TYR A 58 3.25 9.03 -1.10
N GLY A 59 4.27 8.22 -1.43
CA GLY A 59 5.56 8.75 -1.86
C GLY A 59 6.10 9.75 -0.82
N SER A 60 6.74 10.79 -1.30
CA SER A 60 7.23 11.89 -0.44
C SER A 60 6.18 13.00 -0.20
N GLY A 61 4.90 12.70 -0.43
CA GLY A 61 3.78 13.63 -0.23
C GLY A 61 3.47 14.53 -1.43
N PRO A 62 2.38 15.32 -1.36
CA PRO A 62 1.83 16.01 -2.53
C PRO A 62 2.75 17.10 -3.11
N THR A 63 3.66 17.65 -2.32
CA THR A 63 4.61 18.66 -2.80
C THR A 63 5.76 18.04 -3.59
N THR A 64 6.25 16.88 -3.14
CA THR A 64 7.46 16.24 -3.72
C THR A 64 7.11 15.16 -4.73
N SER A 65 5.96 14.50 -4.56
CA SER A 65 5.44 13.48 -5.46
C SER A 65 4.08 13.91 -6.05
N PRO A 66 3.97 15.08 -6.72
CA PRO A 66 2.68 15.64 -7.14
C PRO A 66 1.93 14.77 -8.14
N THR A 67 2.62 13.90 -8.88
CA THR A 67 2.03 12.99 -9.88
C THR A 67 1.12 11.92 -9.29
N LEU A 68 1.15 11.72 -7.97
CA LEU A 68 0.28 10.77 -7.27
C LEU A 68 -1.06 11.41 -6.83
N TYR A 69 -1.18 12.72 -6.94
CA TYR A 69 -2.26 13.50 -6.31
C TYR A 69 -3.10 14.26 -7.32
N ASN A 70 -4.33 14.53 -6.97
CA ASN A 70 -5.19 15.49 -7.66
C ASN A 70 -4.66 16.92 -7.46
N ALA A 71 -5.16 17.85 -8.28
CA ALA A 71 -4.80 19.27 -8.23
C ALA A 71 -5.06 19.94 -6.87
N ASP A 72 -5.91 19.35 -6.04
CA ASP A 72 -6.21 19.85 -4.68
C ASP A 72 -5.13 19.52 -3.65
N SER A 73 -4.14 18.69 -4.02
CA SER A 73 -3.04 18.23 -3.16
C SER A 73 -3.48 17.50 -1.87
N MET A 74 -4.71 16.95 -1.89
CA MET A 74 -5.27 16.17 -0.77
C MET A 74 -5.61 14.75 -1.21
N HIS A 75 -6.37 14.61 -2.31
CA HIS A 75 -6.80 13.34 -2.80
C HIS A 75 -5.70 12.69 -3.64
N LEU A 76 -5.49 11.40 -3.44
CA LEU A 76 -4.72 10.56 -4.34
C LEU A 76 -5.48 10.36 -5.66
N LEU A 77 -4.75 10.23 -6.76
CA LEU A 77 -5.34 9.86 -8.05
C LEU A 77 -6.04 8.51 -7.93
N ILE A 78 -7.14 8.36 -8.67
CA ILE A 78 -7.92 7.12 -8.71
C ILE A 78 -7.95 6.58 -10.14
N GLY A 79 -7.87 5.27 -10.29
CA GLY A 79 -7.92 4.61 -11.59
C GLY A 79 -9.34 4.51 -12.16
N ALA A 80 -9.44 3.91 -13.34
CA ALA A 80 -10.72 3.64 -13.98
C ALA A 80 -11.42 2.44 -13.33
N ALA A 81 -12.76 2.41 -13.43
CA ALA A 81 -13.52 1.23 -13.06
C ALA A 81 -13.12 0.04 -13.96
N LEU A 82 -12.88 -1.12 -13.38
CA LEU A 82 -12.61 -2.34 -14.13
C LEU A 82 -13.91 -2.85 -14.75
N THR A 83 -13.86 -3.09 -16.07
CA THR A 83 -15.00 -3.61 -16.85
C THR A 83 -14.88 -5.12 -17.05
N GLY A 84 -16.02 -5.81 -17.14
CA GLY A 84 -16.04 -7.25 -17.38
C GLY A 84 -15.99 -8.14 -16.16
N SER A 85 -15.97 -7.58 -14.96
CA SER A 85 -16.14 -8.28 -13.68
C SER A 85 -17.60 -8.23 -13.22
N SER A 86 -18.05 -9.27 -12.52
CA SER A 86 -19.31 -9.24 -11.77
C SER A 86 -19.23 -8.32 -10.54
N ASP A 87 -18.02 -7.93 -10.14
CA ASP A 87 -17.77 -6.95 -9.08
C ASP A 87 -17.75 -5.54 -9.66
N THR A 88 -18.88 -4.84 -9.53
CA THR A 88 -19.06 -3.47 -10.00
C THR A 88 -18.31 -2.43 -9.15
N GLY A 89 -17.58 -2.85 -8.12
CA GLY A 89 -16.81 -1.97 -7.22
C GLY A 89 -15.30 -1.98 -7.45
N ALA A 90 -14.79 -2.82 -8.33
CA ALA A 90 -13.36 -2.92 -8.60
C ALA A 90 -12.86 -1.72 -9.42
N ILE A 91 -11.78 -1.10 -8.96
CA ILE A 91 -11.15 0.07 -9.57
C ILE A 91 -9.67 -0.24 -9.76
N ASP A 92 -9.16 0.02 -10.96
CA ASP A 92 -7.73 -0.11 -11.28
C ASP A 92 -6.90 0.97 -10.58
N LEU A 93 -5.59 0.81 -10.61
CA LEU A 93 -4.64 1.85 -10.24
C LEU A 93 -4.72 3.02 -11.24
N PRO A 94 -4.44 4.27 -10.82
CA PRO A 94 -4.29 5.37 -11.76
C PRO A 94 -3.10 5.11 -12.69
N ARG A 95 -3.30 5.34 -14.00
CA ARG A 95 -2.28 5.07 -15.02
C ARG A 95 -2.02 6.28 -15.90
N ASP A 96 -0.78 6.40 -16.36
CA ASP A 96 -0.41 7.37 -17.39
C ASP A 96 -0.85 6.91 -18.81
N ALA A 97 -0.53 7.73 -19.81
CA ALA A 97 -0.86 7.45 -21.21
C ALA A 97 -0.17 6.19 -21.77
N ASN A 98 0.91 5.72 -21.14
CA ASN A 98 1.64 4.51 -21.51
C ASN A 98 1.14 3.27 -20.76
N GLY A 99 0.15 3.42 -19.88
CA GLY A 99 -0.39 2.36 -19.04
C GLY A 99 0.41 2.08 -17.77
N GLN A 100 1.44 2.86 -17.47
CA GLN A 100 2.22 2.73 -16.24
C GLN A 100 1.43 3.26 -15.04
N ALA A 101 1.41 2.51 -13.94
CA ALA A 101 0.73 2.92 -12.72
C ALA A 101 1.38 4.16 -12.09
N LEU A 102 0.56 5.14 -11.74
CA LEU A 102 0.96 6.36 -11.03
C LEU A 102 0.81 6.15 -9.51
N ILE A 103 1.74 5.40 -8.94
CA ILE A 103 1.76 4.98 -7.53
C ILE A 103 3.15 5.19 -6.92
N GLY A 104 3.24 5.20 -5.60
CA GLY A 104 4.50 5.46 -4.89
C GLY A 104 5.51 4.31 -4.96
N ASP A 105 5.03 3.08 -5.19
CA ASP A 105 5.90 1.91 -5.38
C ASP A 105 5.44 1.07 -6.59
N PRO A 106 6.23 0.99 -7.67
CA PRO A 106 5.85 0.26 -8.89
C PRO A 106 5.63 -1.24 -8.66
N ARG A 107 6.24 -1.84 -7.63
CA ARG A 107 6.05 -3.25 -7.29
C ARG A 107 4.60 -3.56 -6.89
N ASN A 108 3.84 -2.56 -6.46
CA ASN A 108 2.41 -2.73 -6.16
C ASN A 108 1.52 -2.90 -7.41
N ASP A 109 2.10 -2.86 -8.61
CA ASP A 109 1.42 -3.19 -9.89
C ASP A 109 1.87 -4.54 -10.48
N GLU A 110 2.67 -5.35 -9.79
CA GLU A 110 3.19 -6.63 -10.27
C GLU A 110 2.11 -7.71 -10.41
N ASN A 111 1.08 -7.65 -9.57
CA ASN A 111 -0.06 -8.56 -9.64
C ASN A 111 -1.37 -7.88 -9.23
N ARG A 112 -2.48 -8.44 -9.72
CA ARG A 112 -3.83 -7.85 -9.54
C ARG A 112 -4.28 -7.75 -8.08
N ILE A 113 -3.81 -8.63 -7.21
CA ILE A 113 -4.27 -8.67 -5.81
C ILE A 113 -3.59 -7.55 -5.02
N VAL A 114 -2.26 -7.40 -5.15
CA VAL A 114 -1.52 -6.30 -4.51
C VAL A 114 -1.98 -4.95 -5.08
N ALA A 115 -2.20 -4.84 -6.41
CA ALA A 115 -2.76 -3.65 -7.04
C ALA A 115 -4.15 -3.31 -6.48
N GLY A 116 -4.98 -4.32 -6.25
CA GLY A 116 -6.30 -4.17 -5.61
C GLY A 116 -6.20 -3.66 -4.17
N ILE A 117 -5.25 -4.17 -3.38
CA ILE A 117 -4.98 -3.69 -2.01
C ILE A 117 -4.53 -2.22 -2.06
N HIS A 118 -3.61 -1.87 -2.94
CA HIS A 118 -3.14 -0.49 -3.11
C HIS A 118 -4.29 0.45 -3.49
N SER A 119 -5.11 0.06 -4.48
CA SER A 119 -6.31 0.82 -4.89
C SER A 119 -7.31 0.99 -3.74
N LEU A 120 -7.47 -0.03 -2.87
CA LEU A 120 -8.31 0.05 -1.69
C LEU A 120 -7.81 1.12 -0.71
N PHE A 121 -6.49 1.19 -0.46
CA PHE A 121 -5.89 2.22 0.40
C PHE A 121 -6.00 3.62 -0.20
N ILE A 122 -5.85 3.79 -1.52
CA ILE A 122 -6.14 5.07 -2.22
C ILE A 122 -7.58 5.52 -1.91
N ARG A 123 -8.55 4.63 -2.10
CA ARG A 123 -9.98 4.91 -1.87
C ARG A 123 -10.27 5.19 -0.41
N PHE A 124 -9.63 4.47 0.51
CA PHE A 124 -9.78 4.70 1.94
C PHE A 124 -9.26 6.09 2.32
N HIS A 125 -8.08 6.48 1.81
CA HIS A 125 -7.55 7.82 2.01
C HIS A 125 -8.51 8.90 1.48
N ASN A 126 -8.96 8.79 0.24
CA ASN A 126 -9.83 9.77 -0.37
C ASN A 126 -11.17 9.94 0.39
N LYS A 127 -11.79 8.84 0.81
CA LYS A 127 -12.99 8.89 1.66
C LYS A 127 -12.72 9.53 3.03
N THR A 128 -11.53 9.32 3.58
CA THR A 128 -11.13 9.96 4.85
C THR A 128 -10.95 11.46 4.67
N VAL A 129 -10.35 11.90 3.57
CA VAL A 129 -10.26 13.33 3.18
C VAL A 129 -11.65 13.95 3.10
N ASP A 130 -12.58 13.32 2.37
CA ASP A 130 -13.96 13.81 2.21
C ASP A 130 -14.66 13.96 3.56
N ARG A 131 -14.55 12.97 4.41
CA ARG A 131 -15.15 12.96 5.76
C ARG A 131 -14.58 14.07 6.64
N ILE A 132 -13.26 14.25 6.66
CA ILE A 132 -12.61 15.29 7.45
C ILE A 132 -13.06 16.69 6.96
N LYS A 133 -13.07 16.91 5.65
CA LYS A 133 -13.46 18.18 5.05
C LYS A 133 -14.94 18.51 5.29
N ALA A 134 -15.82 17.53 5.24
CA ALA A 134 -17.24 17.69 5.56
C ALA A 134 -17.45 18.10 7.02
N ASN A 135 -16.69 17.50 7.95
CA ASN A 135 -16.82 17.76 9.39
C ASN A 135 -16.13 19.07 9.84
N ASN A 136 -15.10 19.53 9.12
CA ASN A 136 -14.39 20.76 9.48
C ASN A 136 -13.93 21.54 8.26
N ARG A 137 -14.79 22.43 7.79
CA ARG A 137 -14.56 23.31 6.61
C ARG A 137 -13.50 24.38 6.81
N ARG A 138 -12.99 24.57 8.04
CA ARG A 138 -11.97 25.60 8.33
C ARG A 138 -10.55 25.09 8.12
N LEU A 139 -10.35 23.77 7.99
CA LEU A 139 -9.04 23.22 7.75
C LEU A 139 -8.53 23.56 6.34
N THR A 140 -7.25 23.89 6.26
CA THR A 140 -6.55 24.02 4.97
C THR A 140 -6.38 22.64 4.33
N ASN A 141 -6.16 22.60 3.01
CA ASN A 141 -5.93 21.34 2.28
C ASN A 141 -4.76 20.54 2.90
N ALA A 142 -3.67 21.22 3.26
CA ALA A 142 -2.52 20.58 3.92
C ALA A 142 -2.89 19.96 5.28
N GLN A 143 -3.72 20.62 6.07
CA GLN A 143 -4.18 20.07 7.36
C GLN A 143 -5.12 18.87 7.18
N VAL A 144 -6.02 18.93 6.18
CA VAL A 144 -6.90 17.80 5.83
C VAL A 144 -6.08 16.60 5.38
N PHE A 145 -5.11 16.81 4.49
CA PHE A 145 -4.21 15.75 4.03
C PHE A 145 -3.43 15.12 5.19
N ALA A 146 -2.81 15.94 6.04
CA ALA A 146 -2.02 15.46 7.17
C ALA A 146 -2.86 14.63 8.15
N GLN A 147 -4.09 15.06 8.43
CA GLN A 147 -5.01 14.33 9.29
C GLN A 147 -5.47 13.02 8.64
N ALA A 148 -5.82 13.05 7.35
CA ALA A 148 -6.24 11.85 6.62
C ALA A 148 -5.10 10.82 6.55
N ARG A 149 -3.88 11.24 6.21
CA ARG A 149 -2.69 10.36 6.21
C ARG A 149 -2.50 9.72 7.57
N LYS A 150 -2.54 10.52 8.65
CA LYS A 150 -2.39 10.00 10.02
C LYS A 150 -3.43 8.92 10.35
N GLU A 151 -4.70 9.15 10.04
CA GLU A 151 -5.78 8.20 10.34
C GLU A 151 -5.63 6.91 9.53
N VAL A 152 -5.32 7.01 8.24
CA VAL A 152 -5.13 5.85 7.36
C VAL A 152 -3.90 5.03 7.78
N THR A 153 -2.78 5.70 8.06
CA THR A 153 -1.57 5.04 8.55
C THR A 153 -1.80 4.35 9.90
N SER A 154 -2.52 4.99 10.82
CA SER A 154 -2.86 4.36 12.10
C SER A 154 -3.77 3.14 11.94
N ALA A 155 -4.72 3.18 11.01
CA ALA A 155 -5.56 2.03 10.70
C ALA A 155 -4.75 0.87 10.07
N TYR A 156 -3.85 1.18 9.16
CA TYR A 156 -2.91 0.20 8.57
C TYR A 156 -2.04 -0.45 9.64
N GLN A 157 -1.40 0.34 10.49
CA GLN A 157 -0.59 -0.17 11.61
C GLN A 157 -1.41 -1.05 12.54
N TRP A 158 -2.66 -0.66 12.83
CA TRP A 158 -3.55 -1.45 13.65
C TRP A 158 -3.85 -2.82 13.03
N ILE A 159 -4.16 -2.86 11.73
CA ILE A 159 -4.40 -4.11 10.98
C ILE A 159 -3.16 -4.99 11.02
N VAL A 160 -1.98 -4.43 10.74
CA VAL A 160 -0.74 -5.21 10.78
C VAL A 160 -0.50 -5.81 12.16
N LEU A 161 -0.64 -5.01 13.21
CA LEU A 161 -0.30 -5.44 14.58
C LEU A 161 -1.36 -6.36 15.22
N ASN A 162 -2.65 -6.19 14.88
CA ASN A 162 -3.73 -6.87 15.58
C ASN A 162 -4.48 -7.92 14.75
N ASP A 163 -4.24 -7.96 13.44
CA ASP A 163 -4.82 -8.96 12.56
C ASP A 163 -3.72 -9.76 11.84
N TYR A 164 -2.87 -9.10 11.04
CA TYR A 164 -1.87 -9.78 10.23
C TYR A 164 -0.84 -10.58 11.06
N LEU A 165 -0.13 -9.92 11.98
CA LEU A 165 0.92 -10.57 12.77
C LEU A 165 0.42 -11.73 13.63
N PRO A 166 -0.73 -11.63 14.34
CA PRO A 166 -1.28 -12.77 15.07
C PRO A 166 -1.60 -13.97 14.19
N GLN A 167 -2.06 -13.75 12.95
CA GLN A 167 -2.39 -14.83 12.01
C GLN A 167 -1.12 -15.51 11.46
N ILE A 168 -0.10 -14.73 11.14
CA ILE A 168 1.12 -15.26 10.48
C ILE A 168 2.13 -15.80 11.50
N ALA A 169 2.39 -15.06 12.58
CA ALA A 169 3.41 -15.40 13.58
C ALA A 169 2.85 -16.10 14.84
N GLY A 170 1.53 -16.05 15.02
CA GLY A 170 0.85 -16.52 16.21
C GLY A 170 0.83 -15.49 17.34
N GLN A 171 -0.27 -15.47 18.10
CA GLN A 171 -0.50 -14.50 19.18
C GLN A 171 0.61 -14.53 20.24
N LYS A 172 1.10 -15.71 20.62
CA LYS A 172 2.18 -15.84 21.61
C LYS A 172 3.47 -15.15 21.19
N THR A 173 3.81 -15.23 19.89
CA THR A 173 5.01 -14.58 19.35
C THR A 173 4.84 -13.07 19.37
N LYS A 174 3.66 -12.57 18.97
CA LYS A 174 3.34 -11.14 19.03
C LYS A 174 3.43 -10.59 20.46
N ASP A 175 2.93 -11.33 21.44
CA ASP A 175 2.90 -10.88 22.85
C ASP A 175 4.30 -10.93 23.53
N ALA A 176 5.27 -11.60 22.89
CA ALA A 176 6.64 -11.71 23.39
C ALA A 176 7.58 -10.59 22.89
N VAL A 177 7.11 -9.73 21.97
CA VAL A 177 7.85 -8.60 21.38
C VAL A 177 7.27 -7.28 21.87
#